data_50f490bfcdb981e43fe4b57955b8ae20
#
_entry.id   50f490bfcdb981e43fe4b57955b8ae20
#
_cell.length_a   1.000
_cell.length_b   1.000
_cell.length_c   1.000
_cell.angle_alpha   90.00
_cell.angle_beta   90.00
_cell.angle_gamma   90.00
#
_symmetry.space_group_name_H-M   'P 1'
#
loop_
_entity.id
_entity.type
_entity.pdbx_description
1 polymer ?
#
loop_
_entity_poly.entity_id
_entity_poly.type
_entity_poly.pdbx_seq_one_letter_code
_entity_poly.pdbx_strand_id
1 'polypeptide(L)'
;MSRIIRVFLLALLISTVVSVPARAGTIVADSGFRPGTDGFSFANYGADEGYRNLDAFEVQKIYGRAACLTGKGATCVLNPGVRNWMRSTNEAMAGGHCYGFSALTQLIYKNELPRFGYSSISAFGGSSPFGLNIVGNVRLQRSIARAFTYQLLPSVNAQATMGTPKHVLRYLIDHLGDGSQQSWNLLIFQWGFQAGHAITPYAIEDMGGGIYEIHVYDNNWPNDDTRRLVVNTNRNTWSYYASTQPGIPAAEYRGNARSGTLFLRPNTPALGIQPCPYCIGRQGSNSKYNQVTLSYTADQHARLLITDSKGRQTGFKDGKPINRIPGAKVIRQATSPITFAADGAIENIADDPEPVYLIPKNLKLRIRIDGRHMTVTDRESLGVVGPTFDSTVENLKMGPSKVAFATLSPKAKTLSITGARGESSPRVTFGAQSRKAAYRVKVSAIGAAPQSTFYFAKKPNYGLLRIGKKATGPQAWKVAINKFDARGNQTRFVRSYVLRGNQIAFLYYGPLAVGKRAYVVIASPNGNKVKLLKLKRSQ
;
A
#
# COMPACT_ATOMS: atom_id res chain seq x y z
N MET A 1 69.52 -28.79 67.11
CA MET A 1 68.28 -28.07 66.81
C MET A 1 68.65 -26.89 65.90
N SER A 2 68.53 -27.05 64.59
CA SER A 2 68.88 -26.03 63.61
C SER A 2 67.67 -25.68 62.78
N ARG A 3 67.24 -24.41 62.88
CA ARG A 3 66.13 -23.86 62.05
C ARG A 3 66.68 -23.33 60.72
N ILE A 4 66.23 -23.95 59.66
CA ILE A 4 66.48 -23.47 58.28
C ILE A 4 65.40 -22.47 57.92
N ILE A 5 65.79 -21.21 57.68
CA ILE A 5 64.92 -20.13 57.18
C ILE A 5 64.98 -20.20 55.63
N ARG A 6 63.85 -20.51 54.98
CA ARG A 6 63.71 -20.39 53.52
C ARG A 6 63.22 -18.98 53.16
N VAL A 7 64.05 -18.23 52.48
CA VAL A 7 63.68 -16.93 51.89
C VAL A 7 63.03 -17.21 50.54
N PHE A 8 61.75 -16.84 50.38
CA PHE A 8 61.05 -16.81 49.09
C PHE A 8 61.29 -15.45 48.42
N LEU A 9 62.04 -15.43 47.32
CA LEU A 9 62.09 -14.27 46.42
C LEU A 9 60.80 -14.25 45.58
N LEU A 10 59.96 -13.23 45.79
CA LEU A 10 58.78 -12.94 44.99
C LEU A 10 59.23 -12.07 43.81
N ALA A 11 59.35 -12.68 42.60
CA ALA A 11 59.64 -11.93 41.36
C ALA A 11 58.32 -11.23 40.91
N LEU A 12 58.27 -9.91 41.05
CA LEU A 12 57.18 -9.06 40.58
C LEU A 12 57.32 -8.86 39.05
N LEU A 13 56.58 -9.62 38.24
CA LEU A 13 56.45 -9.39 36.83
C LEU A 13 55.55 -8.16 36.61
N ILE A 14 56.16 -7.01 36.32
CA ILE A 14 55.46 -5.81 35.87
C ILE A 14 55.11 -6.04 34.38
N SER A 15 53.90 -6.47 34.10
CA SER A 15 53.32 -6.48 32.77
C SER A 15 53.04 -5.04 32.34
N THR A 16 53.92 -4.46 31.55
CA THR A 16 53.64 -3.20 30.85
C THR A 16 52.54 -3.46 29.82
N VAL A 17 51.30 -3.10 30.16
CA VAL A 17 50.22 -3.00 29.18
C VAL A 17 50.58 -1.85 28.24
N VAL A 18 51.17 -2.19 27.09
CA VAL A 18 51.31 -1.24 25.99
C VAL A 18 49.91 -0.96 25.49
N SER A 19 49.30 0.13 25.94
CA SER A 19 48.09 0.67 25.33
C SER A 19 48.47 1.13 23.91
N VAL A 20 48.19 0.29 22.91
CA VAL A 20 48.22 0.72 21.51
C VAL A 20 47.17 1.81 21.39
N PRO A 21 47.52 3.06 21.05
CA PRO A 21 46.52 4.09 20.86
C PRO A 21 45.56 3.62 19.77
N ALA A 22 44.26 3.65 20.04
CA ALA A 22 43.27 3.40 19.03
C ALA A 22 43.53 4.37 17.88
N ARG A 23 43.95 3.85 16.74
CA ARG A 23 44.24 4.66 15.56
C ARG A 23 42.91 5.22 15.10
N ALA A 24 42.71 6.54 15.23
CA ALA A 24 41.57 7.20 14.64
C ALA A 24 41.58 6.91 13.14
N GLY A 25 40.48 6.47 12.59
CA GLY A 25 40.35 6.21 11.16
C GLY A 25 40.36 7.52 10.37
N THR A 26 40.37 7.41 9.07
CA THR A 26 40.29 8.54 8.14
C THR A 26 38.90 8.62 7.55
N ILE A 27 38.21 9.77 7.68
CA ILE A 27 36.94 10.00 6.98
C ILE A 27 37.20 10.08 5.48
N VAL A 28 36.63 9.15 4.72
CA VAL A 28 36.79 9.04 3.27
C VAL A 28 35.55 9.51 2.50
N ALA A 29 34.41 9.64 3.14
CA ALA A 29 33.20 10.26 2.60
C ALA A 29 32.34 10.83 3.74
N ASP A 30 31.72 11.98 3.53
CA ASP A 30 30.85 12.63 4.51
C ASP A 30 29.77 13.44 3.78
N SER A 31 28.50 13.17 4.07
CA SER A 31 27.37 13.89 3.50
C SER A 31 27.10 15.24 4.18
N GLY A 32 27.68 15.48 5.33
CA GLY A 32 27.39 16.64 6.20
C GLY A 32 26.14 16.45 7.08
N PHE A 33 25.32 15.41 6.89
CA PHE A 33 24.18 15.09 7.75
C PHE A 33 24.66 14.75 9.16
N ARG A 34 23.96 15.25 10.20
CA ARG A 34 24.27 14.96 11.59
C ARG A 34 23.02 14.52 12.35
N PRO A 35 23.03 13.34 13.04
CA PRO A 35 21.87 12.82 13.75
C PRO A 35 21.23 13.81 14.72
N GLY A 36 22.04 14.55 15.50
CA GLY A 36 21.55 15.50 16.52
C GLY A 36 20.95 16.81 15.99
N THR A 37 20.97 17.06 14.68
CA THR A 37 20.36 18.24 14.05
C THR A 37 19.40 17.86 12.94
N ASP A 38 19.78 16.90 12.11
CA ASP A 38 19.10 16.53 10.87
C ASP A 38 18.26 15.26 11.00
N GLY A 39 18.47 14.46 12.07
CA GLY A 39 17.62 13.35 12.46
C GLY A 39 16.40 13.80 13.26
N PHE A 40 15.40 12.95 13.38
CA PHE A 40 14.32 13.15 14.35
C PHE A 40 14.82 12.78 15.76
N SER A 41 14.39 13.54 16.78
CA SER A 41 14.74 13.28 18.18
C SER A 41 13.86 12.19 18.83
N PHE A 42 12.78 11.79 18.17
CA PHE A 42 11.89 10.70 18.60
C PHE A 42 12.20 9.42 17.84
N ALA A 43 11.99 8.29 18.52
CA ALA A 43 12.29 6.98 17.95
C ALA A 43 11.26 6.52 16.92
N ASN A 44 11.68 5.59 16.05
CA ASN A 44 10.79 4.84 15.17
C ASN A 44 9.65 4.19 15.96
N TYR A 45 8.50 3.99 15.31
CA TYR A 45 7.29 3.45 15.92
C TYR A 45 6.58 2.46 15.00
N GLY A 46 5.83 1.54 15.60
CA GLY A 46 4.95 0.57 14.93
C GLY A 46 3.47 0.96 14.99
N ALA A 47 2.61 -0.05 15.14
CA ALA A 47 1.16 0.13 15.24
C ALA A 47 0.70 0.61 16.63
N ASP A 48 1.44 0.28 17.67
CA ASP A 48 1.03 0.44 19.08
C ASP A 48 0.90 1.91 19.50
N GLU A 49 1.63 2.79 18.83
CA GLU A 49 1.58 4.24 19.09
C GLU A 49 0.26 4.91 18.60
N GLY A 50 -0.54 4.21 17.79
CA GLY A 50 -1.80 4.73 17.27
C GLY A 50 -1.66 5.95 16.36
N TYR A 51 -0.48 6.20 15.81
CA TYR A 51 -0.21 7.29 14.89
C TYR A 51 -0.85 7.06 13.52
N ARG A 52 -1.06 8.15 12.78
CA ARG A 52 -1.81 8.15 11.52
C ARG A 52 -0.94 7.77 10.34
N ASN A 53 -1.31 6.68 9.67
CA ASN A 53 -0.70 6.21 8.43
C ASN A 53 -1.35 6.85 7.19
N LEU A 54 -1.13 6.26 6.00
CA LEU A 54 -1.66 6.74 4.74
C LEU A 54 -3.18 6.86 4.74
N ASP A 55 -3.66 7.94 4.14
CA ASP A 55 -5.05 8.09 3.74
C ASP A 55 -5.15 8.37 2.22
N ALA A 56 -6.37 8.56 1.73
CA ALA A 56 -6.60 8.85 0.31
C ALA A 56 -5.90 10.14 -0.17
N PHE A 57 -5.67 11.08 0.70
CA PHE A 57 -4.98 12.33 0.37
C PHE A 57 -3.47 12.12 0.16
N GLU A 58 -2.82 11.34 1.04
CA GLU A 58 -1.40 11.02 0.88
C GLU A 58 -1.15 10.13 -0.33
N VAL A 59 -2.03 9.14 -0.58
CA VAL A 59 -1.97 8.30 -1.77
C VAL A 59 -2.14 9.11 -3.06
N GLN A 60 -2.98 10.16 -3.03
CA GLN A 60 -3.13 11.08 -4.16
C GLN A 60 -1.85 11.89 -4.41
N LYS A 61 -1.08 12.23 -3.39
CA LYS A 61 0.24 12.87 -3.56
C LYS A 61 1.24 11.95 -4.27
N ILE A 62 1.13 10.63 -4.05
CA ILE A 62 2.00 9.64 -4.71
C ILE A 62 1.58 9.46 -6.18
N TYR A 63 0.32 9.11 -6.45
CA TYR A 63 -0.16 8.67 -7.76
C TYR A 63 -0.98 9.73 -8.50
N GLY A 64 -1.08 10.93 -7.97
CA GLY A 64 -1.87 12.00 -8.56
C GLY A 64 -3.37 11.71 -8.58
N ARG A 65 -4.07 12.44 -9.43
CA ARG A 65 -5.52 12.26 -9.60
C ARG A 65 -5.92 10.89 -10.17
N ALA A 66 -4.98 10.18 -10.76
CA ALA A 66 -5.24 8.83 -11.29
C ALA A 66 -5.62 7.84 -10.19
N ALA A 67 -5.17 8.04 -8.95
CA ALA A 67 -5.55 7.21 -7.81
C ALA A 67 -7.06 7.25 -7.49
N CYS A 68 -7.76 8.33 -7.88
CA CYS A 68 -9.16 8.54 -7.54
C CYS A 68 -10.10 8.13 -8.69
N LEU A 69 -11.12 7.34 -8.40
CA LEU A 69 -12.25 7.12 -9.31
C LEU A 69 -13.07 8.40 -9.46
N THR A 70 -13.32 9.11 -8.36
CA THR A 70 -14.04 10.38 -8.31
C THR A 70 -13.48 11.26 -7.20
N GLY A 71 -13.75 12.56 -7.26
CA GLY A 71 -13.32 13.50 -6.23
C GLY A 71 -11.83 13.89 -6.35
N LYS A 72 -11.36 14.66 -5.38
CA LYS A 72 -9.96 15.08 -5.19
C LYS A 72 -9.72 15.46 -3.73
N GLY A 73 -8.47 15.40 -3.27
CA GLY A 73 -8.13 15.72 -1.89
C GLY A 73 -8.95 14.85 -0.90
N ALA A 74 -9.57 15.46 0.08
CA ALA A 74 -10.38 14.78 1.08
C ALA A 74 -11.63 14.06 0.51
N THR A 75 -12.08 14.42 -0.70
CA THR A 75 -13.23 13.78 -1.37
C THR A 75 -12.81 12.67 -2.35
N CYS A 76 -11.54 12.35 -2.44
CA CYS A 76 -11.02 11.29 -3.31
C CYS A 76 -11.60 9.93 -2.93
N VAL A 77 -12.31 9.30 -3.85
CA VAL A 77 -12.69 7.90 -3.74
C VAL A 77 -11.65 7.07 -4.48
N LEU A 78 -10.79 6.39 -3.75
CA LEU A 78 -9.70 5.62 -4.32
C LEU A 78 -10.20 4.50 -5.25
N ASN A 79 -9.44 4.24 -6.31
CA ASN A 79 -9.54 3.01 -7.09
C ASN A 79 -9.40 1.80 -6.14
N PRO A 80 -10.18 0.72 -6.30
CA PRO A 80 -10.12 -0.45 -5.42
C PRO A 80 -8.71 -1.06 -5.30
N GLY A 81 -7.96 -1.17 -6.40
CA GLY A 81 -6.59 -1.67 -6.35
C GLY A 81 -5.65 -0.76 -5.55
N VAL A 82 -5.80 0.56 -5.71
CA VAL A 82 -5.03 1.55 -4.93
C VAL A 82 -5.41 1.51 -3.44
N ARG A 83 -6.70 1.33 -3.15
CA ARG A 83 -7.17 1.20 -1.76
C ARG A 83 -6.61 -0.06 -1.09
N ASN A 84 -6.56 -1.18 -1.81
CA ASN A 84 -5.94 -2.40 -1.29
C ASN A 84 -4.45 -2.18 -1.02
N TRP A 85 -3.72 -1.60 -1.98
CA TRP A 85 -2.31 -1.26 -1.80
C TRP A 85 -2.09 -0.36 -0.57
N MET A 86 -2.89 0.71 -0.43
CA MET A 86 -2.81 1.59 0.75
C MET A 86 -3.02 0.82 2.06
N ARG A 87 -4.01 -0.08 2.10
CA ARG A 87 -4.29 -0.88 3.29
C ARG A 87 -3.14 -1.81 3.61
N SER A 88 -2.69 -2.63 2.66
CA SER A 88 -1.58 -3.56 2.87
C SER A 88 -0.28 -2.85 3.24
N THR A 89 -0.06 -1.64 2.69
CA THR A 89 1.08 -0.81 3.07
C THR A 89 0.95 -0.29 4.50
N ASN A 90 -0.25 0.13 4.93
CA ASN A 90 -0.50 0.53 6.32
C ASN A 90 -0.33 -0.64 7.29
N GLU A 91 -0.73 -1.84 6.92
CA GLU A 91 -0.51 -3.08 7.69
C GLU A 91 0.99 -3.40 7.79
N ALA A 92 1.75 -3.26 6.72
CA ALA A 92 3.21 -3.45 6.74
C ALA A 92 3.94 -2.47 7.66
N MET A 93 3.42 -1.25 7.83
CA MET A 93 3.95 -0.26 8.77
C MET A 93 3.73 -0.62 10.25
N ALA A 94 2.91 -1.62 10.55
CA ALA A 94 2.73 -2.09 11.93
C ALA A 94 4.04 -2.58 12.57
N GLY A 95 4.97 -3.11 11.77
CA GLY A 95 6.30 -3.52 12.21
C GLY A 95 7.33 -2.39 12.31
N GLY A 96 6.95 -1.14 12.01
CA GLY A 96 7.83 0.03 12.10
C GLY A 96 7.81 0.90 10.83
N HIS A 97 8.24 2.14 11.00
CA HIS A 97 8.30 3.17 9.93
C HIS A 97 9.73 3.53 9.55
N CYS A 98 10.72 2.71 9.89
CA CYS A 98 12.16 3.01 9.80
C CYS A 98 12.58 3.60 8.44
N TYR A 99 12.09 3.04 7.32
CA TYR A 99 12.38 3.60 6.00
C TYR A 99 11.83 5.02 5.82
N GLY A 100 10.64 5.29 6.35
CA GLY A 100 10.02 6.62 6.30
C GLY A 100 10.80 7.66 7.09
N PHE A 101 11.36 7.27 8.23
CA PHE A 101 12.26 8.11 9.02
C PHE A 101 13.52 8.45 8.24
N SER A 102 14.24 7.43 7.77
CA SER A 102 15.47 7.59 7.01
C SER A 102 15.25 8.45 5.74
N ALA A 103 14.18 8.18 4.99
CA ALA A 103 13.90 8.93 3.78
C ALA A 103 13.50 10.40 4.06
N LEU A 104 12.57 10.65 5.00
CA LEU A 104 12.05 12.00 5.23
C LEU A 104 13.09 12.94 5.84
N THR A 105 13.92 12.48 6.78
CA THR A 105 15.00 13.28 7.36
C THR A 105 16.00 13.72 6.28
N GLN A 106 16.37 12.82 5.38
CA GLN A 106 17.25 13.14 4.27
C GLN A 106 16.62 14.10 3.25
N LEU A 107 15.31 13.98 2.97
CA LEU A 107 14.60 14.91 2.10
C LEU A 107 14.54 16.32 2.71
N ILE A 108 14.41 16.43 4.03
CA ILE A 108 14.48 17.71 4.73
C ILE A 108 15.89 18.27 4.63
N TYR A 109 16.90 17.47 4.95
CA TYR A 109 18.32 17.87 4.88
C TYR A 109 18.74 18.36 3.49
N LYS A 110 18.29 17.66 2.43
CA LYS A 110 18.58 18.03 1.03
C LYS A 110 17.66 19.13 0.47
N ASN A 111 16.81 19.78 1.29
CA ASN A 111 15.83 20.79 0.86
C ASN A 111 14.84 20.32 -0.23
N GLU A 112 14.51 19.01 -0.24
CA GLU A 112 13.62 18.38 -1.22
C GLU A 112 12.14 18.39 -0.80
N LEU A 113 11.80 19.05 0.31
CA LEU A 113 10.41 19.19 0.77
C LEU A 113 9.47 19.81 -0.28
N PRO A 114 9.87 20.81 -1.11
CA PRO A 114 9.00 21.33 -2.17
C PRO A 114 8.58 20.25 -3.17
N ARG A 115 9.47 19.37 -3.57
CA ARG A 115 9.17 18.22 -4.45
C ARG A 115 8.40 17.12 -3.73
N PHE A 116 8.56 17.01 -2.41
CA PHE A 116 7.76 16.14 -1.55
C PHE A 116 6.35 16.72 -1.31
N GLY A 117 6.11 18.01 -1.58
CA GLY A 117 4.80 18.68 -1.51
C GLY A 117 4.56 19.52 -0.27
N TYR A 118 5.63 20.05 0.33
CA TYR A 118 5.59 21.07 1.40
C TYR A 118 6.61 22.18 1.12
N SER A 119 6.27 23.41 1.42
CA SER A 119 7.16 24.55 1.15
C SER A 119 8.46 24.51 1.96
N SER A 120 8.39 24.07 3.21
CA SER A 120 9.51 23.98 4.13
C SER A 120 9.16 23.09 5.34
N ILE A 121 10.13 22.88 6.24
CA ILE A 121 9.96 22.14 7.48
C ILE A 121 8.95 22.79 8.44
N SER A 122 8.73 24.12 8.34
CA SER A 122 7.73 24.83 9.14
C SER A 122 6.31 24.29 8.92
N ALA A 123 6.05 23.60 7.80
CA ALA A 123 4.80 22.88 7.57
C ALA A 123 4.53 21.80 8.63
N PHE A 124 5.57 21.33 9.32
CA PHE A 124 5.49 20.36 10.41
C PHE A 124 5.56 21.00 11.80
N GLY A 125 5.59 22.34 11.88
CA GLY A 125 5.58 23.06 13.15
C GLY A 125 6.95 23.22 13.82
N GLY A 126 8.06 23.11 13.09
CA GLY A 126 9.41 23.29 13.62
C GLY A 126 10.36 23.93 12.61
N SER A 127 11.61 24.15 13.05
CA SER A 127 12.69 24.72 12.25
C SER A 127 13.82 23.75 11.92
N SER A 128 13.88 22.61 12.62
CA SER A 128 14.82 21.53 12.34
C SER A 128 14.14 20.17 12.56
N PRO A 129 14.59 19.06 11.92
CA PRO A 129 14.05 17.74 12.15
C PRO A 129 14.13 17.31 13.62
N PHE A 130 15.26 17.57 14.27
CA PHE A 130 15.48 17.24 15.68
C PHE A 130 14.49 17.96 16.63
N GLY A 131 14.08 19.18 16.29
CA GLY A 131 13.11 19.97 17.07
C GLY A 131 11.64 19.62 16.84
N LEU A 132 11.31 18.70 15.93
CA LEU A 132 9.92 18.32 15.67
C LEU A 132 9.36 17.38 16.75
N ASN A 133 8.05 17.54 17.02
CA ASN A 133 7.31 16.62 17.88
C ASN A 133 6.32 15.80 17.03
N ILE A 134 6.33 14.48 17.22
CA ILE A 134 5.45 13.54 16.52
C ILE A 134 4.05 13.46 17.14
N VAL A 135 3.94 13.66 18.48
CA VAL A 135 2.68 13.53 19.21
C VAL A 135 1.69 14.58 18.73
N GLY A 136 0.51 14.16 18.30
CA GLY A 136 -0.53 15.05 17.77
C GLY A 136 -0.22 15.64 16.37
N ASN A 137 0.97 15.45 15.83
CA ASN A 137 1.40 15.98 14.54
C ASN A 137 1.01 15.05 13.39
N VAL A 138 -0.28 15.00 13.10
CA VAL A 138 -0.85 14.12 12.06
C VAL A 138 -0.20 14.33 10.69
N ARG A 139 0.22 15.57 10.38
CA ARG A 139 0.90 15.88 9.12
C ARG A 139 2.27 15.21 9.04
N LEU A 140 3.06 15.28 10.10
CA LEU A 140 4.36 14.62 10.18
C LEU A 140 4.21 13.09 10.15
N GLN A 141 3.30 12.53 10.95
CA GLN A 141 3.00 11.10 10.98
C GLN A 141 2.70 10.55 9.58
N ARG A 142 1.78 11.20 8.85
CA ARG A 142 1.41 10.82 7.48
C ARG A 142 2.54 11.03 6.47
N SER A 143 3.39 12.01 6.69
CA SER A 143 4.55 12.25 5.83
C SER A 143 5.61 11.17 6.00
N ILE A 144 5.86 10.72 7.22
CA ILE A 144 6.71 9.56 7.50
C ILE A 144 6.11 8.30 6.84
N ALA A 145 4.80 8.06 7.00
CA ALA A 145 4.11 6.95 6.36
C ALA A 145 4.19 7.02 4.82
N ARG A 146 4.09 8.21 4.22
CA ARG A 146 4.27 8.38 2.77
C ARG A 146 5.71 8.15 2.33
N ALA A 147 6.69 8.65 3.06
CA ALA A 147 8.09 8.38 2.76
C ALA A 147 8.44 6.89 2.91
N PHE A 148 7.80 6.17 3.85
CA PHE A 148 7.92 4.71 3.95
C PHE A 148 7.57 4.00 2.63
N THR A 149 6.58 4.50 1.87
CA THR A 149 6.18 3.87 0.62
C THR A 149 7.24 3.92 -0.48
N TYR A 150 8.26 4.74 -0.35
CA TYR A 150 9.30 4.89 -1.36
C TYR A 150 10.01 3.57 -1.66
N GLN A 151 10.24 2.75 -0.65
CA GLN A 151 10.81 1.42 -0.80
C GLN A 151 9.95 0.45 -1.64
N LEU A 152 8.67 0.76 -1.85
CA LEU A 152 7.72 -0.05 -2.61
C LEU A 152 7.51 0.46 -4.05
N LEU A 153 8.13 1.58 -4.42
CA LEU A 153 7.93 2.19 -5.73
C LEU A 153 8.85 1.56 -6.78
N PRO A 154 8.31 1.16 -7.96
CA PRO A 154 9.13 0.61 -9.03
C PRO A 154 10.27 1.54 -9.48
N SER A 155 10.05 2.87 -9.47
CA SER A 155 11.04 3.88 -9.82
C SER A 155 12.27 3.87 -8.89
N VAL A 156 12.06 3.62 -7.60
CA VAL A 156 13.12 3.50 -6.58
C VAL A 156 13.83 2.15 -6.70
N ASN A 157 13.05 1.08 -6.85
CA ASN A 157 13.58 -0.28 -6.95
C ASN A 157 14.45 -0.50 -8.18
N ALA A 158 14.09 0.13 -9.30
CA ALA A 158 14.89 0.06 -10.54
C ALA A 158 16.27 0.73 -10.42
N GLN A 159 16.49 1.57 -9.40
CA GLN A 159 17.74 2.27 -9.14
C GLN A 159 18.40 1.86 -7.82
N ALA A 160 17.95 0.75 -7.23
CA ALA A 160 18.56 0.21 -6.03
C ALA A 160 19.98 -0.30 -6.35
N THR A 161 20.93 0.04 -5.50
CA THR A 161 22.31 -0.50 -5.60
C THR A 161 22.40 -1.75 -4.74
N MET A 162 22.47 -2.88 -5.41
CA MET A 162 22.58 -4.22 -4.82
C MET A 162 23.94 -4.83 -5.16
N GLY A 163 24.39 -5.74 -4.33
CA GLY A 163 25.64 -6.44 -4.59
C GLY A 163 26.33 -6.96 -3.34
N THR A 164 27.63 -7.13 -3.42
CA THR A 164 28.43 -7.54 -2.26
C THR A 164 28.62 -6.38 -1.29
N PRO A 165 28.93 -6.62 0.00
CA PRO A 165 29.23 -5.55 0.96
C PRO A 165 30.30 -4.57 0.47
N LYS A 166 31.36 -5.09 -0.15
CA LYS A 166 32.43 -4.27 -0.75
C LYS A 166 31.91 -3.39 -1.89
N HIS A 167 30.97 -3.87 -2.71
CA HIS A 167 30.37 -3.08 -3.78
C HIS A 167 29.49 -1.95 -3.22
N VAL A 168 28.64 -2.25 -2.24
CA VAL A 168 27.79 -1.25 -1.59
C VAL A 168 28.61 -0.17 -0.89
N LEU A 169 29.67 -0.56 -0.17
CA LEU A 169 30.61 0.38 0.45
C LEU A 169 31.25 1.30 -0.58
N ARG A 170 31.79 0.74 -1.66
CA ARG A 170 32.44 1.54 -2.70
C ARG A 170 31.49 2.53 -3.32
N TYR A 171 30.28 2.07 -3.62
CA TYR A 171 29.22 2.95 -4.15
C TYR A 171 28.93 4.12 -3.20
N LEU A 172 28.86 3.86 -1.88
CA LEU A 172 28.66 4.92 -0.88
C LEU A 172 29.86 5.88 -0.83
N ILE A 173 31.11 5.38 -0.88
CA ILE A 173 32.30 6.24 -0.91
C ILE A 173 32.25 7.20 -2.11
N ASP A 174 31.85 6.69 -3.27
CA ASP A 174 31.82 7.47 -4.50
C ASP A 174 30.66 8.49 -4.55
N HIS A 175 29.59 8.30 -3.78
CA HIS A 175 28.35 9.09 -3.91
C HIS A 175 27.89 9.77 -2.62
N LEU A 176 28.42 9.42 -1.47
CA LEU A 176 28.05 10.08 -0.22
C LEU A 176 28.80 11.40 -0.08
N GLY A 177 28.07 12.52 -0.14
CA GLY A 177 28.69 13.84 -0.07
C GLY A 177 29.23 14.37 -1.41
N ASP A 178 28.83 13.78 -2.55
CA ASP A 178 29.22 14.21 -3.91
C ASP A 178 28.60 15.55 -4.36
N GLY A 179 27.86 16.24 -3.48
CA GLY A 179 27.16 17.49 -3.76
C GLY A 179 25.82 17.32 -4.50
N SER A 180 25.47 16.12 -4.91
CA SER A 180 24.19 15.86 -5.56
C SER A 180 23.00 15.96 -4.59
N GLN A 181 21.80 16.16 -5.14
CA GLN A 181 20.55 16.13 -4.36
C GLN A 181 20.14 14.69 -3.99
N GLN A 182 20.82 13.68 -4.55
CA GLN A 182 20.51 12.29 -4.22
C GLN A 182 20.94 11.97 -2.79
N SER A 183 20.09 11.22 -2.12
CA SER A 183 20.39 10.63 -0.80
C SER A 183 19.97 9.17 -0.78
N TRP A 184 20.55 8.42 0.13
CA TRP A 184 20.48 6.97 0.11
C TRP A 184 19.99 6.43 1.45
N ASN A 185 19.00 5.52 1.42
CA ASN A 185 18.65 4.70 2.56
C ASN A 185 19.49 3.43 2.51
N LEU A 186 20.14 3.09 3.61
CA LEU A 186 20.87 1.84 3.76
C LEU A 186 19.95 0.81 4.39
N LEU A 187 19.66 -0.25 3.65
CA LEU A 187 18.80 -1.34 4.08
C LEU A 187 19.65 -2.53 4.49
N ILE A 188 19.36 -3.02 5.68
CA ILE A 188 20.01 -4.18 6.29
C ILE A 188 18.99 -5.26 6.61
N PHE A 189 19.33 -6.52 6.36
CA PHE A 189 18.47 -7.66 6.65
C PHE A 189 19.20 -8.76 7.37
N GLN A 190 18.48 -9.48 8.22
CA GLN A 190 18.98 -10.76 8.73
C GLN A 190 19.07 -11.79 7.60
N TRP A 191 19.88 -12.81 7.80
CA TRP A 191 19.99 -13.92 6.86
C TRP A 191 18.60 -14.53 6.57
N GLY A 192 18.29 -14.77 5.30
CA GLY A 192 16.98 -15.25 4.88
C GLY A 192 15.88 -14.20 4.90
N PHE A 193 16.22 -12.92 5.09
CA PHE A 193 15.30 -11.78 5.06
C PHE A 193 14.16 -11.85 6.10
N GLN A 194 14.37 -12.50 7.22
CA GLN A 194 13.36 -12.65 8.28
C GLN A 194 13.03 -11.35 9.00
N ALA A 195 13.99 -10.44 9.09
CA ALA A 195 13.83 -9.12 9.67
C ALA A 195 14.69 -8.13 8.90
N GLY A 196 14.22 -6.88 8.80
CA GLY A 196 14.92 -5.81 8.10
C GLY A 196 14.81 -4.49 8.82
N HIS A 197 15.77 -3.61 8.56
CA HIS A 197 15.78 -2.25 9.10
C HIS A 197 16.35 -1.28 8.05
N ALA A 198 15.94 -0.02 8.09
CA ALA A 198 16.43 1.04 7.23
C ALA A 198 17.02 2.17 8.07
N ILE A 199 18.25 2.53 7.76
CA ILE A 199 19.07 3.51 8.45
C ILE A 199 19.65 4.52 7.46
N THR A 200 20.07 5.69 7.95
CA THR A 200 20.66 6.75 7.12
C THR A 200 22.17 6.73 7.24
N PRO A 201 22.93 6.35 6.20
CA PRO A 201 24.38 6.50 6.19
C PRO A 201 24.73 7.99 6.05
N TYR A 202 25.71 8.49 6.83
CA TYR A 202 26.09 9.88 6.75
C TYR A 202 27.60 10.16 6.62
N ALA A 203 28.47 9.26 7.11
CA ALA A 203 29.90 9.34 6.90
C ALA A 203 30.52 7.95 6.80
N ILE A 204 31.72 7.84 6.23
CA ILE A 204 32.48 6.59 6.09
C ILE A 204 33.90 6.84 6.57
N GLU A 205 34.35 6.00 7.49
CA GLU A 205 35.67 6.05 8.09
C GLU A 205 36.49 4.81 7.69
N ASP A 206 37.68 5.00 7.14
CA ASP A 206 38.64 3.93 6.85
C ASP A 206 39.48 3.69 8.09
N MET A 207 39.28 2.56 8.75
CA MET A 207 40.02 2.15 9.95
C MET A 207 41.38 1.50 9.63
N GLY A 208 41.70 1.35 8.33
CA GLY A 208 42.88 0.62 7.88
C GLY A 208 42.65 -0.90 7.84
N GLY A 209 43.60 -1.61 7.21
CA GLY A 209 43.55 -3.08 7.11
C GLY A 209 42.33 -3.64 6.38
N GLY A 210 41.62 -2.81 5.57
CA GLY A 210 40.41 -3.20 4.84
C GLY A 210 39.16 -3.21 5.68
N ILE A 211 39.15 -2.56 6.85
CA ILE A 211 38.02 -2.36 7.72
C ILE A 211 37.50 -0.93 7.53
N TYR A 212 36.20 -0.80 7.31
CA TYR A 212 35.47 0.47 7.17
C TYR A 212 34.32 0.52 8.13
N GLU A 213 34.06 1.70 8.68
CA GLU A 213 32.90 2.01 9.50
C GLU A 213 31.98 2.99 8.77
N ILE A 214 30.75 2.57 8.48
CA ILE A 214 29.71 3.46 7.96
C ILE A 214 28.97 4.04 9.17
N HIS A 215 29.12 5.33 9.38
CA HIS A 215 28.40 6.06 10.42
C HIS A 215 26.93 6.20 10.02
N VAL A 216 26.02 5.88 10.91
CA VAL A 216 24.60 5.84 10.58
C VAL A 216 23.72 6.56 11.61
N TYR A 217 22.74 7.30 11.13
CA TYR A 217 21.58 7.67 11.95
C TYR A 217 20.62 6.47 11.97
N ASP A 218 20.50 5.87 13.14
CA ASP A 218 19.56 4.79 13.39
C ASP A 218 18.33 5.34 14.10
N ASN A 219 17.20 5.32 13.43
CA ASN A 219 15.95 5.87 13.94
C ASN A 219 15.33 5.08 15.11
N ASN A 220 15.86 3.92 15.47
CA ASN A 220 15.53 3.24 16.73
C ASN A 220 16.31 3.80 17.92
N TRP A 221 17.42 4.47 17.66
CA TRP A 221 18.28 5.15 18.66
C TRP A 221 18.60 6.58 18.19
N PRO A 222 17.60 7.47 18.20
CA PRO A 222 17.69 8.78 17.52
C PRO A 222 18.77 9.71 18.09
N ASN A 223 19.14 9.54 19.34
CA ASN A 223 20.13 10.38 20.03
C ASN A 223 21.51 9.73 20.14
N ASP A 224 21.74 8.61 19.45
CA ASP A 224 22.99 7.87 19.47
C ASP A 224 23.74 8.06 18.15
N ASP A 225 24.73 8.94 18.16
CA ASP A 225 25.60 9.24 17.01
C ASP A 225 26.83 8.33 16.92
N THR A 226 26.97 7.37 17.83
CA THR A 226 28.04 6.39 17.87
C THR A 226 27.77 5.14 17.04
N ARG A 227 26.60 5.04 16.42
CA ARG A 227 26.19 3.86 15.65
C ARG A 227 27.02 3.67 14.39
N ARG A 228 27.61 2.48 14.24
CA ARG A 228 28.54 2.12 13.17
C ARG A 228 28.19 0.77 12.55
N LEU A 229 28.06 0.75 11.22
CA LEU A 229 27.99 -0.49 10.46
C LEU A 229 29.40 -0.83 9.94
N VAL A 230 29.92 -1.99 10.31
CA VAL A 230 31.27 -2.40 9.96
C VAL A 230 31.26 -3.19 8.66
N VAL A 231 32.15 -2.82 7.72
CA VAL A 231 32.42 -3.56 6.49
C VAL A 231 33.88 -4.02 6.47
N ASN A 232 34.08 -5.33 6.33
CA ASN A 232 35.41 -5.91 6.12
C ASN A 232 35.56 -6.25 4.63
N THR A 233 36.36 -5.45 3.91
CA THR A 233 36.58 -5.61 2.46
C THR A 233 37.43 -6.81 2.09
N ASN A 234 38.32 -7.27 2.99
CA ASN A 234 39.16 -8.45 2.75
C ASN A 234 38.34 -9.74 2.77
N ARG A 235 37.38 -9.82 3.71
CA ARG A 235 36.45 -10.95 3.85
C ARG A 235 35.17 -10.76 3.06
N ASN A 236 34.94 -9.55 2.56
CA ASN A 236 33.69 -9.12 1.92
C ASN A 236 32.44 -9.42 2.77
N THR A 237 32.50 -8.99 4.02
CA THR A 237 31.44 -9.17 5.03
C THR A 237 31.02 -7.84 5.62
N TRP A 238 29.85 -7.80 6.21
CA TRP A 238 29.35 -6.67 7.00
C TRP A 238 28.68 -7.16 8.28
N SER A 239 28.64 -6.31 9.30
CA SER A 239 27.88 -6.53 10.53
C SER A 239 27.38 -5.21 11.13
N TYR A 240 26.25 -5.29 11.81
CA TYR A 240 25.65 -4.20 12.53
C TYR A 240 24.74 -4.74 13.65
N TYR A 241 24.75 -4.10 14.83
CA TYR A 241 23.91 -4.48 15.94
C TYR A 241 22.63 -3.64 15.92
N ALA A 242 21.51 -4.22 15.51
CA ALA A 242 20.26 -3.53 15.23
C ALA A 242 19.04 -4.18 15.89
N SER A 243 17.95 -3.43 15.94
CA SER A 243 16.60 -3.91 16.24
C SER A 243 15.65 -3.53 15.10
N THR A 244 14.54 -4.23 14.93
CA THR A 244 13.50 -3.89 13.95
C THR A 244 12.70 -2.65 14.36
N GLN A 245 12.55 -2.44 15.67
CA GLN A 245 11.87 -1.28 16.25
C GLN A 245 12.32 -1.09 17.72
N PRO A 246 12.11 0.10 18.31
CA PRO A 246 12.38 0.32 19.73
C PRO A 246 11.63 -0.70 20.62
N GLY A 247 12.27 -1.11 21.70
CA GLY A 247 11.70 -2.10 22.63
C GLY A 247 11.87 -3.57 22.24
N ILE A 248 12.22 -3.86 20.99
CA ILE A 248 12.61 -5.21 20.57
C ILE A 248 14.11 -5.40 20.86
N PRO A 249 14.54 -6.52 21.47
CA PRO A 249 15.95 -6.78 21.72
C PRO A 249 16.80 -6.67 20.45
N ALA A 250 17.91 -5.97 20.56
CA ALA A 250 18.84 -5.84 19.46
C ALA A 250 19.56 -7.17 19.20
N ALA A 251 19.85 -7.45 17.94
CA ALA A 251 20.59 -8.61 17.51
C ALA A 251 21.64 -8.22 16.46
N GLU A 252 22.64 -9.07 16.26
CA GLU A 252 23.62 -8.86 15.20
C GLU A 252 22.99 -9.16 13.83
N TYR A 253 22.92 -8.13 12.98
CA TYR A 253 22.66 -8.24 11.55
C TYR A 253 24.00 -8.39 10.85
N ARG A 254 24.14 -9.40 10.01
CA ARG A 254 25.40 -9.67 9.31
C ARG A 254 25.17 -10.31 7.96
N GLY A 255 26.17 -10.16 7.10
CA GLY A 255 26.13 -10.80 5.78
C GLY A 255 27.49 -10.87 5.12
N ASN A 256 27.52 -11.49 3.96
CA ASN A 256 28.71 -11.68 3.15
C ASN A 256 28.40 -11.48 1.66
N ALA A 257 29.37 -11.75 0.78
CA ALA A 257 29.24 -11.58 -0.66
C ALA A 257 28.06 -12.33 -1.31
N ARG A 258 27.48 -13.33 -0.64
CA ARG A 258 26.39 -14.16 -1.17
C ARG A 258 25.04 -13.88 -0.49
N SER A 259 25.03 -13.11 0.60
CA SER A 259 23.81 -12.94 1.39
C SER A 259 22.78 -12.03 0.74
N GLY A 260 23.21 -11.02 -0.03
CA GLY A 260 22.32 -10.00 -0.61
C GLY A 260 21.56 -9.15 0.43
N THR A 261 22.02 -9.13 1.69
CA THR A 261 21.31 -8.56 2.84
C THR A 261 21.71 -7.12 3.17
N LEU A 262 22.55 -6.49 2.35
CA LEU A 262 22.98 -5.09 2.45
C LEU A 262 22.77 -4.42 1.09
N PHE A 263 22.00 -3.34 1.02
CA PHE A 263 21.80 -2.60 -0.22
C PHE A 263 21.28 -1.18 0.00
N LEU A 264 21.34 -0.36 -1.06
CA LEU A 264 20.95 1.05 -1.03
C LEU A 264 19.72 1.30 -1.87
N ARG A 265 18.89 2.23 -1.41
CA ARG A 265 17.78 2.76 -2.18
C ARG A 265 17.84 4.28 -2.23
N PRO A 266 17.74 4.86 -3.43
CA PRO A 266 17.75 6.30 -3.61
C PRO A 266 16.41 6.93 -3.24
N ASN A 267 16.43 8.21 -2.82
CA ASN A 267 15.20 8.96 -2.49
C ASN A 267 14.64 9.75 -3.68
N THR A 268 15.49 10.35 -4.52
CA THR A 268 15.03 11.26 -5.58
C THR A 268 14.11 10.63 -6.61
N PRO A 269 14.22 9.33 -7.00
CA PRO A 269 13.30 8.72 -7.95
C PRO A 269 11.85 8.60 -7.45
N ALA A 270 11.64 8.73 -6.14
CA ALA A 270 10.32 8.69 -5.53
C ALA A 270 9.60 10.04 -5.56
N LEU A 271 10.31 11.13 -5.83
CA LEU A 271 9.75 12.48 -5.82
C LEU A 271 8.87 12.74 -7.05
N GLY A 272 7.81 13.53 -6.85
CA GLY A 272 6.81 13.79 -7.88
C GLY A 272 5.76 12.68 -8.01
N ILE A 273 4.93 12.82 -9.06
CA ILE A 273 3.83 11.87 -9.30
C ILE A 273 4.38 10.58 -9.91
N GLN A 274 4.12 9.48 -9.25
CA GLN A 274 4.57 8.16 -9.62
C GLN A 274 3.61 7.45 -10.59
N PRO A 275 4.09 6.60 -11.51
CA PRO A 275 3.25 5.70 -12.28
C PRO A 275 2.43 4.80 -11.36
N CYS A 276 1.14 4.70 -11.62
CA CYS A 276 0.24 3.89 -10.81
C CYS A 276 -0.17 2.62 -11.57
N PRO A 277 0.35 1.45 -11.21
CA PRO A 277 -0.01 0.20 -11.88
C PRO A 277 -1.45 -0.22 -11.64
N TYR A 278 -2.08 0.30 -10.58
CA TYR A 278 -3.44 -0.01 -10.16
C TYR A 278 -4.48 1.00 -10.67
N CYS A 279 -4.09 2.08 -11.36
CA CYS A 279 -4.95 3.20 -11.70
C CYS A 279 -5.55 3.07 -13.11
N ILE A 280 -6.13 1.93 -13.43
CA ILE A 280 -6.89 1.78 -14.66
C ILE A 280 -8.36 2.16 -14.47
N GLY A 281 -9.05 2.44 -15.58
CA GLY A 281 -10.50 2.63 -15.57
C GLY A 281 -10.96 3.97 -15.06
N ARG A 282 -10.08 4.96 -14.98
CA ARG A 282 -10.54 6.33 -14.86
C ARG A 282 -11.45 6.66 -16.02
N GLN A 283 -12.59 7.24 -15.73
CA GLN A 283 -13.57 7.62 -16.73
C GLN A 283 -12.93 8.47 -17.83
N GLY A 284 -13.12 8.04 -19.08
CA GLY A 284 -12.48 8.63 -20.26
C GLY A 284 -11.10 8.08 -20.58
N SER A 285 -10.55 7.14 -19.83
CA SER A 285 -9.33 6.45 -20.23
C SER A 285 -9.62 5.45 -21.34
N ASN A 286 -8.75 5.40 -22.34
CA ASN A 286 -8.78 4.39 -23.42
C ASN A 286 -8.25 3.02 -22.95
N SER A 287 -8.42 2.67 -21.67
CA SER A 287 -7.95 1.40 -21.15
C SER A 287 -8.48 0.23 -21.97
N LYS A 288 -7.60 -0.68 -22.33
CA LYS A 288 -7.94 -1.94 -22.99
C LYS A 288 -8.43 -3.00 -22.00
N TYR A 289 -8.44 -2.69 -20.70
CA TYR A 289 -8.67 -3.65 -19.62
C TYR A 289 -9.88 -3.29 -18.76
N ASN A 290 -10.46 -4.32 -18.14
CA ASN A 290 -11.20 -4.23 -16.89
C ASN A 290 -10.26 -4.65 -15.76
N GLN A 291 -10.29 -3.94 -14.65
CA GLN A 291 -9.62 -4.31 -13.41
C GLN A 291 -10.57 -5.10 -12.53
N VAL A 292 -10.10 -6.21 -11.98
CA VAL A 292 -10.82 -7.00 -10.98
C VAL A 292 -9.94 -7.09 -9.73
N THR A 293 -10.53 -6.79 -8.57
CA THR A 293 -9.84 -6.77 -7.28
C THR A 293 -10.73 -7.36 -6.19
N LEU A 294 -10.13 -7.99 -5.19
CA LEU A 294 -10.79 -8.35 -3.94
C LEU A 294 -10.20 -7.51 -2.81
N SER A 295 -11.06 -6.93 -1.98
CA SER A 295 -10.68 -6.23 -0.75
C SER A 295 -11.26 -6.97 0.44
N TYR A 296 -10.49 -7.13 1.48
CA TYR A 296 -10.78 -7.90 2.70
C TYR A 296 -10.27 -7.15 3.93
N THR A 297 -10.54 -7.64 5.13
CA THR A 297 -10.15 -7.00 6.40
C THR A 297 -9.38 -7.93 7.32
N ALA A 298 -9.51 -9.24 7.14
CA ALA A 298 -8.78 -10.24 7.91
C ALA A 298 -7.47 -10.67 7.19
N ASP A 299 -6.56 -11.29 7.92
CA ASP A 299 -5.31 -11.83 7.36
C ASP A 299 -5.58 -12.93 6.34
N GLN A 300 -6.62 -13.74 6.57
CA GLN A 300 -7.08 -14.71 5.59
C GLN A 300 -8.21 -14.12 4.73
N HIS A 301 -8.13 -14.34 3.43
CA HIS A 301 -9.13 -13.84 2.47
C HIS A 301 -9.46 -14.89 1.41
N ALA A 302 -10.61 -14.74 0.76
CA ALA A 302 -10.98 -15.59 -0.37
C ALA A 302 -10.06 -15.33 -1.58
N ARG A 303 -9.94 -16.32 -2.45
CA ARG A 303 -9.15 -16.24 -3.68
C ARG A 303 -10.05 -16.05 -4.88
N LEU A 304 -9.58 -15.30 -5.87
CA LEU A 304 -10.30 -15.10 -7.12
C LEU A 304 -9.88 -16.12 -8.18
N LEU A 305 -10.88 -16.66 -8.91
CA LEU A 305 -10.68 -17.37 -10.15
C LEU A 305 -11.59 -16.77 -11.23
N ILE A 306 -10.98 -16.14 -12.22
CA ILE A 306 -11.64 -15.46 -13.34
C ILE A 306 -11.62 -16.40 -14.53
N THR A 307 -12.80 -16.71 -15.08
CA THR A 307 -12.95 -17.58 -16.25
C THR A 307 -13.62 -16.82 -17.38
N ASP A 308 -13.06 -16.88 -18.58
CA ASP A 308 -13.66 -16.28 -19.76
C ASP A 308 -14.67 -17.23 -20.45
N SER A 309 -15.32 -16.77 -21.53
CA SER A 309 -16.32 -17.55 -22.27
C SER A 309 -15.75 -18.79 -23.00
N LYS A 310 -14.42 -18.88 -23.15
CA LYS A 310 -13.73 -20.03 -23.73
C LYS A 310 -13.19 -21.00 -22.67
N GLY A 311 -13.54 -20.80 -21.38
CA GLY A 311 -13.08 -21.63 -20.26
C GLY A 311 -11.65 -21.34 -19.80
N ARG A 312 -10.95 -20.34 -20.38
CA ARG A 312 -9.60 -19.97 -19.96
C ARG A 312 -9.65 -19.23 -18.64
N GLN A 313 -8.64 -19.41 -17.80
CA GLN A 313 -8.68 -19.00 -16.39
C GLN A 313 -7.46 -18.14 -16.02
N THR A 314 -7.67 -17.19 -15.13
CA THR A 314 -6.65 -16.37 -14.48
C THR A 314 -7.04 -16.17 -13.01
N GLY A 315 -6.10 -16.29 -12.08
CA GLY A 315 -6.32 -16.21 -10.65
C GLY A 315 -5.76 -17.42 -9.90
N PHE A 316 -6.47 -17.93 -8.91
CA PHE A 316 -6.07 -19.11 -8.14
C PHE A 316 -7.00 -20.29 -8.45
N LYS A 317 -6.40 -21.38 -8.85
CA LYS A 317 -7.08 -22.67 -9.04
C LYS A 317 -6.43 -23.72 -8.13
N ASP A 318 -7.23 -24.28 -7.24
CA ASP A 318 -6.79 -25.32 -6.29
C ASP A 318 -5.52 -24.90 -5.52
N GLY A 319 -5.52 -23.64 -5.02
CA GLY A 319 -4.43 -23.04 -4.25
C GLY A 319 -3.24 -22.56 -5.09
N LYS A 320 -3.20 -22.84 -6.41
CA LYS A 320 -2.07 -22.48 -7.28
C LYS A 320 -2.42 -21.31 -8.20
N PRO A 321 -1.49 -20.34 -8.42
CA PRO A 321 -1.72 -19.25 -9.35
C PRO A 321 -1.75 -19.77 -10.80
N ILE A 322 -2.66 -19.19 -11.60
CA ILE A 322 -2.84 -19.52 -13.01
C ILE A 322 -3.10 -18.24 -13.82
N ASN A 323 -2.51 -18.12 -15.03
CA ASN A 323 -2.76 -17.01 -15.95
C ASN A 323 -2.82 -17.51 -17.40
N ARG A 324 -4.01 -17.94 -17.83
CA ARG A 324 -4.25 -18.52 -19.16
C ARG A 324 -5.19 -17.67 -20.05
N ILE A 325 -5.75 -16.57 -19.55
CA ILE A 325 -6.51 -15.63 -20.38
C ILE A 325 -5.52 -14.79 -21.18
N PRO A 326 -5.49 -14.85 -22.54
CA PRO A 326 -4.54 -14.09 -23.34
C PRO A 326 -4.66 -12.58 -23.10
N GLY A 327 -3.51 -11.94 -22.90
CA GLY A 327 -3.43 -10.50 -22.60
C GLY A 327 -3.86 -10.12 -21.18
N ALA A 328 -4.23 -11.05 -20.31
CA ALA A 328 -4.45 -10.76 -18.91
C ALA A 328 -3.12 -10.47 -18.20
N LYS A 329 -3.15 -9.51 -17.27
CA LYS A 329 -2.02 -9.15 -16.40
C LYS A 329 -2.41 -9.38 -14.96
N VAL A 330 -1.52 -10.00 -14.21
CA VAL A 330 -1.64 -10.20 -12.76
C VAL A 330 -0.64 -9.25 -12.11
N ILE A 331 -1.14 -8.26 -11.37
CA ILE A 331 -0.31 -7.27 -10.70
C ILE A 331 -0.30 -7.61 -9.22
N ARG A 332 0.81 -8.10 -8.74
CA ARG A 332 1.05 -8.32 -7.31
C ARG A 332 1.34 -7.00 -6.63
N GLN A 333 0.87 -6.87 -5.41
CA GLN A 333 1.11 -5.69 -4.59
C GLN A 333 2.35 -5.95 -3.74
N ALA A 334 3.39 -5.15 -3.93
CA ALA A 334 4.53 -5.21 -3.04
C ALA A 334 4.13 -4.63 -1.67
N THR A 335 4.33 -5.41 -0.63
CA THR A 335 4.12 -5.02 0.76
C THR A 335 5.43 -4.99 1.55
N SER A 336 6.50 -5.55 0.97
CA SER A 336 7.83 -5.58 1.55
C SER A 336 8.89 -5.21 0.50
N PRO A 337 9.98 -4.52 0.88
CA PRO A 337 11.10 -4.24 -0.01
C PRO A 337 11.79 -5.52 -0.51
N ILE A 338 11.67 -6.61 0.21
CA ILE A 338 12.24 -7.92 -0.14
C ILE A 338 11.64 -8.49 -1.42
N THR A 339 10.37 -8.20 -1.67
CA THR A 339 9.65 -8.69 -2.86
C THR A 339 10.31 -8.30 -4.19
N PHE A 340 11.21 -7.31 -4.17
CA PHE A 340 11.95 -6.83 -5.34
C PHE A 340 13.44 -7.22 -5.33
N ALA A 341 13.94 -7.74 -4.21
CA ALA A 341 15.37 -8.07 -4.05
C ALA A 341 15.74 -9.44 -4.66
N ALA A 342 14.79 -10.34 -4.81
CA ALA A 342 14.98 -11.64 -5.42
C ALA A 342 14.37 -11.63 -6.83
N ASP A 343 15.14 -11.63 -7.88
CA ASP A 343 14.88 -11.85 -9.33
C ASP A 343 13.41 -12.02 -9.80
N GLY A 344 12.45 -11.33 -9.19
CA GLY A 344 11.02 -11.41 -9.49
C GLY A 344 10.36 -12.74 -9.10
N ALA A 345 11.06 -13.68 -8.52
CA ALA A 345 10.50 -14.94 -8.02
C ALA A 345 10.06 -14.80 -6.55
N ILE A 346 8.77 -14.57 -6.36
CA ILE A 346 8.16 -14.60 -5.03
C ILE A 346 7.88 -16.06 -4.68
N GLU A 347 8.68 -16.66 -3.83
CA GLU A 347 8.50 -18.06 -3.42
C GLU A 347 7.51 -18.28 -2.25
N ASN A 348 7.17 -17.24 -1.48
CA ASN A 348 6.21 -17.37 -0.36
C ASN A 348 4.87 -16.69 -0.66
N ILE A 349 3.95 -17.44 -1.27
CA ILE A 349 2.61 -16.98 -1.69
C ILE A 349 1.55 -17.20 -0.60
N ALA A 350 1.88 -17.83 0.54
CA ALA A 350 0.88 -18.24 1.53
C ALA A 350 0.12 -17.07 2.17
N ASP A 351 0.77 -15.91 2.34
CA ASP A 351 0.21 -14.71 3.00
C ASP A 351 0.21 -13.48 2.09
N ASP A 352 0.35 -13.67 0.78
CA ASP A 352 0.42 -12.58 -0.19
C ASP A 352 -0.96 -11.94 -0.42
N PRO A 353 -1.09 -10.60 -0.49
CA PRO A 353 -2.35 -9.96 -0.83
C PRO A 353 -2.92 -10.45 -2.16
N GLU A 354 -4.24 -10.62 -2.24
CA GLU A 354 -4.90 -11.00 -3.49
C GLU A 354 -4.50 -10.02 -4.60
N PRO A 355 -3.98 -10.51 -5.75
CA PRO A 355 -3.50 -9.65 -6.81
C PRO A 355 -4.59 -8.76 -7.43
N VAL A 356 -4.16 -7.72 -8.11
CA VAL A 356 -5.01 -6.95 -9.02
C VAL A 356 -4.95 -7.59 -10.40
N TYR A 357 -6.11 -7.97 -10.95
CA TYR A 357 -6.20 -8.59 -12.27
C TYR A 357 -6.63 -7.57 -13.32
N LEU A 358 -5.84 -7.42 -14.38
CA LEU A 358 -6.19 -6.63 -15.57
C LEU A 358 -6.61 -7.59 -16.68
N ILE A 359 -7.90 -7.64 -16.97
CA ILE A 359 -8.49 -8.56 -17.96
C ILE A 359 -8.95 -7.78 -19.18
N PRO A 360 -8.71 -8.22 -20.42
CA PRO A 360 -9.17 -7.53 -21.63
C PRO A 360 -10.67 -7.23 -21.59
N LYS A 361 -11.06 -5.97 -21.88
CA LYS A 361 -12.41 -5.43 -21.63
C LYS A 361 -13.54 -6.07 -22.41
N ASN A 362 -13.24 -6.74 -23.52
CA ASN A 362 -14.25 -7.29 -24.43
C ASN A 362 -14.69 -8.71 -24.06
N LEU A 363 -14.15 -9.29 -22.99
CA LEU A 363 -14.48 -10.65 -22.57
C LEU A 363 -15.72 -10.67 -21.66
N LYS A 364 -16.53 -11.72 -21.80
CA LYS A 364 -17.51 -12.12 -20.81
C LYS A 364 -16.78 -12.93 -19.75
N LEU A 365 -16.94 -12.54 -18.48
CA LEU A 365 -16.19 -13.13 -17.38
C LEU A 365 -17.16 -13.73 -16.34
N ARG A 366 -16.79 -14.92 -15.86
CA ARG A 366 -17.31 -15.48 -14.60
C ARG A 366 -16.19 -15.40 -13.56
N ILE A 367 -16.47 -14.74 -12.47
CA ILE A 367 -15.54 -14.53 -11.36
C ILE A 367 -16.03 -15.38 -10.20
N ARG A 368 -15.24 -16.36 -9.78
CA ARG A 368 -15.46 -17.14 -8.56
C ARG A 368 -14.66 -16.51 -7.43
N ILE A 369 -15.31 -16.26 -6.31
CA ILE A 369 -14.74 -15.82 -5.06
C ILE A 369 -14.78 -17.04 -4.15
N ASP A 370 -13.63 -17.61 -3.82
CA ASP A 370 -13.50 -18.92 -3.16
C ASP A 370 -12.89 -18.76 -1.77
N GLY A 371 -13.72 -18.92 -0.75
CA GLY A 371 -13.31 -18.85 0.66
C GLY A 371 -13.10 -20.23 1.31
N ARG A 372 -13.16 -21.33 0.55
CA ARG A 372 -13.14 -22.70 1.12
C ARG A 372 -11.86 -23.05 1.88
N HIS A 373 -10.76 -22.38 1.57
CA HIS A 373 -9.47 -22.56 2.26
C HIS A 373 -9.35 -21.69 3.53
N MET A 374 -10.27 -20.74 3.75
CA MET A 374 -10.27 -19.90 4.94
C MET A 374 -10.69 -20.70 6.16
N THR A 375 -10.13 -20.34 7.31
CA THR A 375 -10.52 -20.88 8.63
C THR A 375 -11.40 -19.88 9.41
N VAL A 376 -11.35 -18.60 9.02
CA VAL A 376 -12.13 -17.50 9.60
C VAL A 376 -13.13 -16.93 8.60
N THR A 377 -14.13 -16.23 9.10
CA THR A 377 -15.10 -15.52 8.25
C THR A 377 -14.71 -14.05 8.16
N ASP A 378 -14.64 -13.51 6.94
CA ASP A 378 -14.44 -12.09 6.68
C ASP A 378 -15.55 -11.48 5.82
N ARG A 379 -15.64 -10.14 5.84
CA ARG A 379 -16.52 -9.35 4.96
C ARG A 379 -15.71 -8.73 3.85
N GLU A 380 -15.79 -9.34 2.71
CA GLU A 380 -14.98 -8.96 1.56
C GLU A 380 -15.74 -8.08 0.56
N SER A 381 -15.02 -7.48 -0.35
CA SER A 381 -15.58 -6.63 -1.41
C SER A 381 -14.94 -6.91 -2.75
N LEU A 382 -15.75 -7.25 -3.75
CA LEU A 382 -15.32 -7.40 -5.14
C LEU A 382 -15.37 -6.04 -5.84
N GLY A 383 -14.23 -5.54 -6.30
CA GLY A 383 -14.12 -4.35 -7.12
C GLY A 383 -13.96 -4.71 -8.60
N VAL A 384 -14.75 -4.08 -9.46
CA VAL A 384 -14.60 -4.16 -10.91
C VAL A 384 -14.57 -2.75 -11.49
N VAL A 385 -13.46 -2.40 -12.13
CA VAL A 385 -13.27 -1.09 -12.75
C VAL A 385 -13.00 -1.27 -14.23
N GLY A 386 -13.77 -0.60 -15.06
CA GLY A 386 -13.60 -0.59 -16.51
C GLY A 386 -13.32 0.82 -17.04
N PRO A 387 -13.12 0.97 -18.36
CA PRO A 387 -12.80 2.27 -18.96
C PRO A 387 -13.81 3.39 -18.72
N THR A 388 -15.07 3.04 -18.50
CA THR A 388 -16.18 4.01 -18.37
C THR A 388 -17.06 3.79 -17.14
N PHE A 389 -16.72 2.84 -16.30
CA PHE A 389 -17.50 2.51 -15.11
C PHE A 389 -16.57 2.00 -14.01
N ASP A 390 -17.03 2.07 -12.80
CA ASP A 390 -16.53 1.31 -11.67
C ASP A 390 -17.68 0.73 -10.88
N SER A 391 -17.51 -0.45 -10.31
CA SER A 391 -18.48 -1.08 -9.44
C SER A 391 -17.76 -1.83 -8.33
N THR A 392 -18.29 -1.70 -7.11
CA THR A 392 -17.82 -2.48 -5.95
C THR A 392 -19.04 -3.18 -5.34
N VAL A 393 -18.93 -4.49 -5.16
CA VAL A 393 -19.86 -5.28 -4.37
C VAL A 393 -19.27 -5.45 -3.00
N GLU A 394 -19.86 -4.78 -2.03
CA GLU A 394 -19.41 -4.77 -0.64
C GLU A 394 -20.21 -5.78 0.19
N ASN A 395 -19.63 -6.16 1.34
CA ASN A 395 -20.30 -6.98 2.36
C ASN A 395 -20.59 -8.42 1.90
N LEU A 396 -19.65 -9.01 1.15
CA LEU A 396 -19.67 -10.43 0.83
C LEU A 396 -19.11 -11.19 2.04
N LYS A 397 -19.95 -11.95 2.73
CA LYS A 397 -19.51 -12.78 3.86
C LYS A 397 -18.87 -14.04 3.30
N MET A 398 -17.53 -14.08 3.33
CA MET A 398 -16.72 -15.19 2.87
C MET A 398 -16.14 -15.94 4.07
N GLY A 399 -15.79 -17.21 3.90
CA GLY A 399 -15.25 -18.04 4.97
C GLY A 399 -15.26 -19.51 4.59
N PRO A 400 -15.06 -20.42 5.55
CA PRO A 400 -15.05 -21.86 5.31
C PRO A 400 -16.27 -22.30 4.50
N SER A 401 -16.06 -23.11 3.49
CA SER A 401 -17.09 -23.67 2.59
C SER A 401 -17.91 -22.64 1.79
N LYS A 402 -17.57 -21.35 1.82
CA LYS A 402 -18.31 -20.30 1.09
C LYS A 402 -17.70 -20.05 -0.29
N VAL A 403 -18.56 -20.02 -1.29
CA VAL A 403 -18.22 -19.65 -2.67
C VAL A 403 -19.28 -18.68 -3.19
N ALA A 404 -18.83 -17.56 -3.74
CA ALA A 404 -19.69 -16.61 -4.42
C ALA A 404 -19.26 -16.45 -5.89
N PHE A 405 -20.20 -16.01 -6.73
CA PHE A 405 -19.96 -15.81 -8.16
C PHE A 405 -20.40 -14.43 -8.59
N ALA A 406 -19.57 -13.80 -9.45
CA ALA A 406 -19.99 -12.65 -10.21
C ALA A 406 -19.85 -12.95 -11.71
N THR A 407 -20.75 -12.39 -12.52
CA THR A 407 -20.65 -12.47 -13.99
C THR A 407 -20.62 -11.06 -14.55
N LEU A 408 -19.59 -10.79 -15.35
CA LEU A 408 -19.41 -9.53 -16.03
C LEU A 408 -19.63 -9.73 -17.55
N SER A 409 -20.56 -9.00 -18.15
CA SER A 409 -20.77 -9.05 -19.59
C SER A 409 -19.67 -8.29 -20.36
N PRO A 410 -19.45 -8.56 -21.65
CA PRO A 410 -18.54 -7.79 -22.49
C PRO A 410 -18.82 -6.28 -22.40
N LYS A 411 -17.74 -5.48 -22.33
CA LYS A 411 -17.81 -4.02 -22.14
C LYS A 411 -18.56 -3.62 -20.86
N ALA A 412 -18.64 -4.55 -19.88
CA ALA A 412 -19.24 -4.36 -18.56
C ALA A 412 -20.61 -3.68 -18.56
N LYS A 413 -21.47 -4.08 -19.47
CA LYS A 413 -22.86 -3.60 -19.50
C LYS A 413 -23.70 -4.14 -18.36
N THR A 414 -23.35 -5.32 -17.84
CA THR A 414 -24.05 -5.98 -16.72
C THR A 414 -23.06 -6.59 -15.76
N LEU A 415 -23.35 -6.46 -14.48
CA LEU A 415 -22.74 -7.22 -13.40
C LEU A 415 -23.85 -7.95 -12.66
N SER A 416 -23.81 -9.27 -12.64
CA SER A 416 -24.68 -10.09 -11.80
C SER A 416 -23.89 -10.70 -10.67
N ILE A 417 -24.49 -10.77 -9.49
CA ILE A 417 -23.89 -11.33 -8.29
C ILE A 417 -24.80 -12.44 -7.78
N THR A 418 -24.20 -13.57 -7.52
CA THR A 418 -24.84 -14.67 -6.80
C THR A 418 -24.03 -14.92 -5.55
N GLY A 419 -24.52 -14.46 -4.41
CA GLY A 419 -23.90 -14.70 -3.12
C GLY A 419 -24.14 -16.12 -2.62
N ALA A 420 -23.37 -16.58 -1.65
CA ALA A 420 -23.68 -17.74 -0.86
C ALA A 420 -25.06 -17.54 -0.20
N ARG A 421 -25.88 -18.58 -0.20
CA ARG A 421 -27.26 -18.50 0.32
C ARG A 421 -27.25 -18.02 1.78
N GLY A 422 -28.06 -17.04 2.10
CA GLY A 422 -28.67 -16.88 3.43
C GLY A 422 -28.16 -15.73 4.30
N GLU A 423 -27.02 -15.07 4.06
CA GLU A 423 -26.45 -14.27 5.17
C GLU A 423 -25.92 -12.87 4.86
N SER A 424 -25.82 -12.44 3.62
CA SER A 424 -25.32 -11.10 3.32
C SER A 424 -26.30 -10.24 2.55
N SER A 425 -26.47 -9.02 3.03
CA SER A 425 -27.14 -7.97 2.27
C SER A 425 -26.10 -7.33 1.34
N PRO A 426 -25.98 -7.74 0.07
CA PRO A 426 -24.99 -7.17 -0.82
C PRO A 426 -25.28 -5.70 -1.00
N ARG A 427 -24.21 -4.92 -0.96
CA ARG A 427 -24.22 -3.50 -1.21
C ARG A 427 -23.44 -3.23 -2.47
N VAL A 428 -24.05 -2.66 -3.47
CA VAL A 428 -23.36 -2.32 -4.72
C VAL A 428 -23.18 -0.83 -4.79
N THR A 429 -21.94 -0.42 -4.93
CA THR A 429 -21.58 0.95 -5.23
C THR A 429 -21.08 1.00 -6.66
N PHE A 430 -21.55 1.96 -7.47
CA PHE A 430 -20.95 2.19 -8.78
C PHE A 430 -20.72 3.67 -9.02
N GLY A 431 -19.71 3.98 -9.82
CA GLY A 431 -19.36 5.32 -10.25
C GLY A 431 -19.88 5.61 -11.64
N ALA A 432 -20.37 6.81 -11.82
CA ALA A 432 -20.70 7.38 -13.12
C ALA A 432 -20.19 8.82 -13.19
N GLN A 433 -19.78 9.27 -14.35
CA GLN A 433 -19.31 10.64 -14.56
C GLN A 433 -19.97 11.23 -15.80
N SER A 434 -20.34 12.50 -15.71
CA SER A 434 -20.66 13.38 -16.82
C SER A 434 -19.59 14.48 -16.94
N ARG A 435 -19.68 15.30 -18.01
CA ARG A 435 -18.80 16.48 -18.15
C ARG A 435 -18.91 17.47 -16.97
N LYS A 436 -20.08 17.52 -16.32
CA LYS A 436 -20.42 18.52 -15.27
C LYS A 436 -20.38 18.00 -13.85
N ALA A 437 -20.46 16.69 -13.63
CA ALA A 437 -20.52 16.11 -12.29
C ALA A 437 -20.10 14.63 -12.27
N ALA A 438 -19.58 14.19 -11.14
CA ALA A 438 -19.37 12.77 -10.86
C ALA A 438 -20.42 12.27 -9.87
N TYR A 439 -20.76 11.00 -9.97
CA TYR A 439 -21.78 10.36 -9.14
C TYR A 439 -21.24 9.08 -8.53
N ARG A 440 -21.54 8.86 -7.25
CA ARG A 440 -21.37 7.57 -6.58
C ARG A 440 -22.75 7.10 -6.17
N VAL A 441 -23.22 6.06 -6.80
CA VAL A 441 -24.53 5.46 -6.54
C VAL A 441 -24.34 4.22 -5.70
N LYS A 442 -24.97 4.19 -4.53
CA LYS A 442 -24.95 3.07 -3.61
C LYS A 442 -26.34 2.47 -3.53
N VAL A 443 -26.45 1.20 -3.83
CA VAL A 443 -27.69 0.42 -3.73
C VAL A 443 -27.46 -0.68 -2.70
N SER A 444 -28.31 -0.73 -1.70
CA SER A 444 -28.27 -1.73 -0.64
C SER A 444 -29.61 -2.43 -0.55
N ALA A 445 -29.61 -3.76 -0.46
CA ALA A 445 -30.73 -4.49 0.04
C ALA A 445 -30.85 -4.29 1.55
N ILE A 446 -32.06 -4.28 2.08
CA ILE A 446 -32.33 -4.28 3.52
C ILE A 446 -32.78 -5.70 3.86
N GLY A 447 -31.94 -6.45 4.57
CA GLY A 447 -32.10 -7.88 4.79
C GLY A 447 -31.37 -8.74 3.73
N ALA A 448 -31.54 -10.06 3.78
CA ALA A 448 -30.90 -11.00 2.86
C ALA A 448 -31.44 -10.84 1.43
N ALA A 449 -30.55 -10.72 0.44
CA ALA A 449 -30.94 -10.64 -0.98
C ALA A 449 -30.21 -11.77 -1.75
N PRO A 450 -30.93 -12.83 -2.15
CA PRO A 450 -30.28 -14.06 -2.62
C PRO A 450 -29.59 -13.92 -3.97
N GLN A 451 -30.11 -13.12 -4.89
CA GLN A 451 -29.50 -12.92 -6.21
C GLN A 451 -29.90 -11.57 -6.79
N SER A 452 -28.92 -10.79 -7.20
CA SER A 452 -29.15 -9.46 -7.74
C SER A 452 -28.38 -9.24 -9.04
N THR A 453 -29.04 -8.63 -10.02
CA THR A 453 -28.43 -8.26 -11.31
C THR A 453 -28.50 -6.76 -11.48
N PHE A 454 -27.38 -6.16 -11.80
CA PHE A 454 -27.24 -4.72 -12.02
C PHE A 454 -26.88 -4.47 -13.48
N TYR A 455 -27.66 -3.62 -14.15
CA TYR A 455 -27.42 -3.18 -15.51
C TYR A 455 -26.95 -1.73 -15.50
N PHE A 456 -25.82 -1.47 -16.13
CA PHE A 456 -25.29 -0.11 -16.29
C PHE A 456 -25.64 0.42 -17.69
N ALA A 457 -26.22 1.61 -17.77
CA ALA A 457 -26.54 2.19 -19.06
C ALA A 457 -25.26 2.61 -19.81
N LYS A 458 -25.22 2.30 -21.11
CA LYS A 458 -24.10 2.58 -21.99
C LYS A 458 -23.86 4.08 -22.23
N LYS A 459 -24.86 4.93 -22.00
CA LYS A 459 -24.77 6.38 -22.20
C LYS A 459 -24.71 7.11 -20.86
N PRO A 460 -23.57 7.74 -20.52
CA PRO A 460 -23.40 8.48 -19.24
C PRO A 460 -24.47 9.56 -19.02
N ASN A 461 -25.02 10.12 -20.11
CA ASN A 461 -25.99 11.20 -20.04
C ASN A 461 -27.37 10.77 -19.55
N TYR A 462 -27.72 9.49 -19.61
CA TYR A 462 -29.03 9.00 -19.14
C TYR A 462 -29.01 8.55 -17.68
N GLY A 463 -27.81 8.29 -17.11
CA GLY A 463 -27.66 7.94 -15.71
C GLY A 463 -28.70 6.92 -15.26
N LEU A 464 -28.74 5.75 -15.90
CA LEU A 464 -29.70 4.70 -15.63
C LEU A 464 -29.02 3.48 -15.03
N LEU A 465 -29.51 3.02 -13.89
CA LEU A 465 -29.19 1.72 -13.31
C LEU A 465 -30.46 0.90 -13.21
N ARG A 466 -30.46 -0.29 -13.81
CA ARG A 466 -31.52 -1.29 -13.62
C ARG A 466 -31.07 -2.25 -12.52
N ILE A 467 -31.95 -2.49 -11.56
CA ILE A 467 -31.78 -3.42 -10.46
C ILE A 467 -32.82 -4.50 -10.61
N GLY A 468 -32.40 -5.70 -10.92
CA GLY A 468 -33.25 -6.89 -10.99
C GLY A 468 -33.01 -7.78 -9.78
N LYS A 469 -34.05 -8.52 -9.39
CA LYS A 469 -34.02 -9.51 -8.33
C LYS A 469 -34.63 -10.82 -8.82
N LYS A 470 -34.11 -11.93 -8.34
CA LYS A 470 -34.66 -13.27 -8.55
C LYS A 470 -35.08 -13.83 -7.20
N ALA A 471 -36.25 -13.43 -6.70
CA ALA A 471 -36.80 -13.93 -5.44
C ALA A 471 -38.33 -13.77 -5.39
N THR A 472 -39.01 -14.65 -4.68
CA THR A 472 -40.44 -14.75 -4.63
C THR A 472 -41.11 -13.74 -3.67
N GLY A 473 -40.43 -13.31 -2.59
CA GLY A 473 -40.97 -12.41 -1.58
C GLY A 473 -40.66 -10.92 -1.78
N PRO A 474 -41.27 -10.02 -1.02
CA PRO A 474 -40.95 -8.59 -1.04
C PRO A 474 -39.51 -8.35 -0.53
N GLN A 475 -38.79 -7.45 -1.17
CA GLN A 475 -37.43 -7.09 -0.80
C GLN A 475 -37.31 -5.57 -0.69
N ALA A 476 -36.94 -5.11 0.50
CA ALA A 476 -36.66 -3.69 0.72
C ALA A 476 -35.28 -3.31 0.21
N TRP A 477 -35.21 -2.13 -0.40
CA TRP A 477 -33.96 -1.56 -0.98
C TRP A 477 -33.79 -0.10 -0.56
N LYS A 478 -32.54 0.33 -0.44
CA LYS A 478 -32.17 1.72 -0.25
C LYS A 478 -31.20 2.13 -1.33
N VAL A 479 -31.48 3.26 -1.96
CA VAL A 479 -30.55 3.90 -2.90
C VAL A 479 -30.06 5.21 -2.30
N ALA A 480 -28.75 5.46 -2.41
CA ALA A 480 -28.13 6.74 -2.09
C ALA A 480 -27.26 7.18 -3.27
N ILE A 481 -27.32 8.45 -3.62
CA ILE A 481 -26.51 9.06 -4.68
C ILE A 481 -25.73 10.19 -4.04
N ASN A 482 -24.41 10.13 -4.12
CA ASN A 482 -23.52 11.24 -3.85
C ASN A 482 -23.15 11.88 -5.19
N LYS A 483 -23.52 13.12 -5.39
CA LYS A 483 -23.13 13.95 -6.53
C LYS A 483 -21.96 14.82 -6.11
N PHE A 484 -20.91 14.84 -6.91
CA PHE A 484 -19.76 15.70 -6.74
C PHE A 484 -19.73 16.70 -7.89
N ASP A 485 -19.66 17.99 -7.59
CA ASP A 485 -19.49 19.05 -8.59
C ASP A 485 -18.02 19.16 -9.07
N ALA A 486 -17.73 20.10 -9.94
CA ALA A 486 -16.38 20.34 -10.46
C ALA A 486 -15.39 20.81 -9.36
N ARG A 487 -15.89 21.40 -8.29
CA ARG A 487 -15.10 21.85 -7.13
C ARG A 487 -14.88 20.74 -6.10
N GLY A 488 -15.59 19.60 -6.25
CA GLY A 488 -15.55 18.45 -5.33
C GLY A 488 -16.58 18.51 -4.20
N ASN A 489 -17.47 19.52 -4.19
CA ASN A 489 -18.55 19.57 -3.20
C ASN A 489 -19.52 18.42 -3.37
N GLN A 490 -19.93 17.82 -2.26
CA GLN A 490 -20.81 16.67 -2.25
C GLN A 490 -22.24 17.06 -1.91
N THR A 491 -23.19 16.54 -2.68
CA THR A 491 -24.62 16.57 -2.34
C THR A 491 -25.16 15.15 -2.34
N ARG A 492 -25.90 14.79 -1.30
CA ARG A 492 -26.46 13.45 -1.13
C ARG A 492 -27.96 13.40 -1.35
N PHE A 493 -28.43 12.35 -2.06
CA PHE A 493 -29.84 12.07 -2.31
C PHE A 493 -30.17 10.63 -1.91
N VAL A 494 -31.31 10.39 -1.27
CA VAL A 494 -31.66 9.07 -0.71
C VAL A 494 -33.11 8.70 -1.01
N ARG A 495 -33.38 7.40 -1.21
CA ARG A 495 -34.73 6.83 -1.27
C ARG A 495 -34.71 5.35 -0.89
N SER A 496 -35.70 4.94 -0.08
CA SER A 496 -36.04 3.54 0.14
C SER A 496 -37.22 3.12 -0.70
N TYR A 497 -37.26 1.86 -1.12
CA TYR A 497 -38.35 1.28 -1.91
C TYR A 497 -38.41 -0.24 -1.71
N VAL A 498 -39.54 -0.84 -2.08
CA VAL A 498 -39.74 -2.30 -2.01
C VAL A 498 -40.01 -2.83 -3.41
N LEU A 499 -39.30 -3.91 -3.79
CA LEU A 499 -39.59 -4.72 -4.96
C LEU A 499 -40.38 -5.96 -4.54
N ARG A 500 -41.48 -6.24 -5.18
CA ARG A 500 -42.33 -7.41 -4.96
C ARG A 500 -42.25 -8.35 -6.16
N GLY A 501 -42.21 -9.64 -5.92
CA GLY A 501 -42.06 -10.63 -6.99
C GLY A 501 -40.90 -10.31 -7.95
N ASN A 502 -41.14 -10.39 -9.24
CA ASN A 502 -40.14 -10.14 -10.29
C ASN A 502 -40.04 -8.66 -10.72
N GLN A 503 -40.48 -7.72 -9.90
CA GLN A 503 -40.41 -6.29 -10.21
C GLN A 503 -38.95 -5.84 -10.41
N ILE A 504 -38.76 -4.83 -11.24
CA ILE A 504 -37.46 -4.25 -11.60
C ILE A 504 -37.49 -2.78 -11.18
N ALA A 505 -36.38 -2.32 -10.59
CA ALA A 505 -36.19 -0.90 -10.32
C ALA A 505 -35.24 -0.29 -11.38
N PHE A 506 -35.63 0.86 -11.90
CA PHE A 506 -34.82 1.70 -12.75
C PHE A 506 -34.50 2.99 -12.00
N LEU A 507 -33.24 3.21 -11.69
CA LEU A 507 -32.76 4.43 -11.07
C LEU A 507 -32.29 5.40 -12.15
N TYR A 508 -32.95 6.55 -12.25
CA TYR A 508 -32.60 7.66 -13.15
C TYR A 508 -31.89 8.74 -12.34
N TYR A 509 -30.57 8.88 -12.53
CA TYR A 509 -29.74 9.89 -11.85
C TYR A 509 -29.20 10.97 -12.79
N GLY A 510 -29.28 10.77 -14.11
CA GLY A 510 -28.86 11.75 -15.11
C GLY A 510 -29.47 13.15 -14.94
N PRO A 511 -30.76 13.27 -14.58
CA PRO A 511 -31.40 14.57 -14.32
C PRO A 511 -30.68 15.44 -13.30
N LEU A 512 -29.91 14.85 -12.35
CA LEU A 512 -29.10 15.60 -11.37
C LEU A 512 -28.00 16.45 -12.03
N ALA A 513 -27.57 16.10 -13.23
CA ALA A 513 -26.55 16.85 -13.96
C ALA A 513 -27.05 18.27 -14.37
N VAL A 514 -28.35 18.42 -14.57
CA VAL A 514 -29.02 19.67 -14.98
C VAL A 514 -29.88 20.22 -13.86
N GLY A 515 -29.60 19.93 -12.60
CA GLY A 515 -30.31 20.45 -11.44
C GLY A 515 -31.70 19.84 -11.16
N LYS A 516 -32.16 18.89 -11.99
CA LYS A 516 -33.41 18.17 -11.79
C LYS A 516 -33.25 17.04 -10.77
N ARG A 517 -34.40 16.52 -10.24
CA ARG A 517 -34.37 15.44 -9.24
C ARG A 517 -34.15 14.08 -9.89
N ALA A 518 -33.35 13.22 -9.20
CA ALA A 518 -33.29 11.80 -9.50
C ALA A 518 -34.55 11.06 -9.02
N TYR A 519 -34.85 9.95 -9.68
CA TYR A 519 -36.01 9.13 -9.32
C TYR A 519 -35.80 7.64 -9.57
N VAL A 520 -36.53 6.81 -8.83
CA VAL A 520 -36.65 5.36 -9.05
C VAL A 520 -38.01 5.09 -9.70
N VAL A 521 -37.97 4.37 -10.81
CA VAL A 521 -39.18 3.79 -11.41
C VAL A 521 -39.20 2.31 -11.07
N ILE A 522 -40.27 1.85 -10.42
CA ILE A 522 -40.54 0.43 -10.23
C ILE A 522 -41.44 0.00 -11.38
N ALA A 523 -41.05 -1.06 -12.07
CA ALA A 523 -41.77 -1.63 -13.20
C ALA A 523 -42.01 -3.12 -13.00
N SER A 524 -43.03 -3.63 -13.69
CA SER A 524 -43.31 -5.05 -13.83
C SER A 524 -42.25 -5.71 -14.75
N PRO A 525 -42.14 -7.04 -14.82
CA PRO A 525 -41.17 -7.74 -15.67
C PRO A 525 -41.27 -7.38 -17.17
N ASN A 526 -42.49 -7.10 -17.63
CA ASN A 526 -42.77 -6.66 -19.02
C ASN A 526 -42.50 -5.16 -19.26
N GLY A 527 -42.00 -4.43 -18.27
CA GLY A 527 -41.60 -3.03 -18.40
C GLY A 527 -42.65 -1.99 -18.07
N ASN A 528 -43.89 -2.38 -17.79
CA ASN A 528 -44.95 -1.42 -17.43
C ASN A 528 -44.62 -0.73 -16.11
N LYS A 529 -44.74 0.59 -16.07
CA LYS A 529 -44.51 1.41 -14.88
C LYS A 529 -45.54 1.11 -13.82
N VAL A 530 -45.05 0.71 -12.63
CA VAL A 530 -45.88 0.46 -11.43
C VAL A 530 -45.88 1.67 -10.50
N LYS A 531 -44.69 2.26 -10.27
CA LYS A 531 -44.53 3.36 -9.31
C LYS A 531 -43.32 4.24 -9.67
N LEU A 532 -43.46 5.56 -9.44
CA LEU A 532 -42.38 6.53 -9.54
C LEU A 532 -42.08 7.14 -8.15
N LEU A 533 -40.82 7.12 -7.74
CA LEU A 533 -40.35 7.61 -6.45
C LEU A 533 -39.25 8.63 -6.65
N LYS A 534 -39.47 9.89 -6.26
CA LYS A 534 -38.44 10.94 -6.29
C LYS A 534 -37.45 10.76 -5.14
N LEU A 535 -36.14 10.93 -5.38
CA LEU A 535 -35.15 10.94 -4.31
C LEU A 535 -35.24 12.25 -3.53
N LYS A 536 -35.07 12.15 -2.21
CA LYS A 536 -34.97 13.32 -1.33
C LYS A 536 -33.53 13.71 -1.11
N ARG A 537 -33.23 14.99 -1.05
CA ARG A 537 -31.92 15.50 -0.60
C ARG A 537 -31.81 15.17 0.89
N SER A 538 -30.72 14.53 1.27
CA SER A 538 -30.33 14.33 2.68
C SER A 538 -29.60 15.58 3.14
N GLN A 539 -29.99 16.10 4.26
CA GLN A 539 -29.22 17.12 4.97
C GLN A 539 -27.86 16.57 5.40
#